data_7eeeeaca7cec81be46fbfa084607cf03
#
_entry.id   7eeeeaca7cec81be46fbfa084607cf03
#
_cell.length_a   1.000
_cell.length_b   1.000
_cell.length_c   1.000
_cell.angle_alpha   90.00
_cell.angle_beta   90.00
_cell.angle_gamma   90.00
#
_symmetry.space_group_name_H-M   'P 1'
#
loop_
_entity.id
_entity.type
_entity.pdbx_description
1 polymer ?
#
loop_
_entity_poly.entity_id
_entity_poly.type
_entity_poly.pdbx_seq_one_letter_code
_entity_poly.pdbx_strand_id
1 'polypeptide(L)'
;DCRGVPIYTNSYPRQYYERFEDIPPLVVMSLLFIEDRGLLDASRPHANPAVDWPRFTKAAISQLEKRLGLSGQAAGGSTLATQVEKYRHSPEGRTGDPQEKIRQMISASVRTYREGPQTLATRQRIVRDYLNSVPLSAAPGHGEVHGIADGLRLWFGADFREVNRLLDPRSADEVDAQARGLALRQVLSLLIAQRRPSYYLGAGREEMATLTDSHIRLLANGGII
;
A
#
# COMPACT_ATOMS: atom_id res chain seq x y z
N ASP A 1 -14.44 29.65 12.27
CA ASP A 1 -15.70 30.33 12.53
C ASP A 1 -15.48 31.85 12.61
N CYS A 2 -16.52 32.62 12.80
CA CYS A 2 -16.41 34.08 12.87
C CYS A 2 -15.57 34.60 14.06
N ARG A 3 -15.20 33.76 15.00
CA ARG A 3 -14.34 34.06 16.16
C ARG A 3 -12.89 33.65 15.93
N GLY A 4 -12.52 33.26 14.72
CA GLY A 4 -11.16 32.81 14.39
C GLY A 4 -10.84 31.37 14.85
N VAL A 5 -11.83 30.62 15.33
CA VAL A 5 -11.63 29.22 15.70
C VAL A 5 -11.63 28.36 14.44
N PRO A 6 -10.59 27.55 14.18
CA PRO A 6 -10.58 26.66 13.03
C PRO A 6 -11.78 25.70 13.08
N ILE A 7 -12.55 25.63 12.00
CA ILE A 7 -13.67 24.69 11.86
C ILE A 7 -13.14 23.34 11.32
N TYR A 8 -12.07 23.40 10.55
CA TYR A 8 -11.43 22.22 9.96
C TYR A 8 -9.93 22.45 9.84
N THR A 9 -9.16 21.43 10.17
CA THR A 9 -7.71 21.41 9.97
C THR A 9 -7.36 20.19 9.12
N ASN A 10 -6.73 20.40 7.98
CA ASN A 10 -6.20 19.32 7.16
C ASN A 10 -4.70 19.14 7.44
N SER A 11 -4.29 17.90 7.67
CA SER A 11 -2.90 17.56 7.91
C SER A 11 -2.35 16.85 6.68
N TYR A 12 -1.24 17.34 6.16
CA TYR A 12 -0.51 16.68 5.10
C TYR A 12 0.66 15.88 5.69
N PRO A 13 1.12 14.80 5.03
CA PRO A 13 2.31 14.08 5.45
C PRO A 13 3.50 15.04 5.60
N ARG A 14 4.18 14.98 6.76
CA ARG A 14 5.37 15.81 7.02
C ARG A 14 6.61 15.25 6.37
N GLN A 15 6.62 13.95 6.16
CA GLN A 15 7.71 13.20 5.54
C GLN A 15 7.09 12.25 4.51
N TYR A 16 7.84 12.01 3.41
CA TYR A 16 7.43 11.15 2.30
C TYR A 16 8.65 10.75 1.48
N TYR A 17 8.52 9.75 0.66
CA TYR A 17 9.53 9.39 -0.32
C TYR A 17 9.44 10.33 -1.53
N GLU A 18 10.50 11.08 -1.81
CA GLU A 18 10.55 11.97 -2.97
C GLU A 18 10.75 11.18 -4.27
N ARG A 19 11.62 10.18 -4.22
CA ARG A 19 11.96 9.31 -5.33
C ARG A 19 11.77 7.85 -4.94
N PHE A 20 11.65 6.98 -5.93
CA PHE A 20 11.56 5.54 -5.71
C PHE A 20 12.83 4.99 -5.05
N GLU A 21 13.99 5.50 -5.43
CA GLU A 21 15.32 5.10 -4.94
C GLU A 21 15.54 5.43 -3.45
N ASP A 22 14.72 6.32 -2.90
CA ASP A 22 14.76 6.66 -1.47
C ASP A 22 14.06 5.61 -0.59
N ILE A 23 13.33 4.68 -1.21
CA ILE A 23 12.61 3.62 -0.49
C ILE A 23 13.57 2.45 -0.24
N PRO A 24 13.74 2.00 1.00
CA PRO A 24 14.55 0.81 1.27
C PRO A 24 14.04 -0.38 0.46
N PRO A 25 14.92 -1.13 -0.22
CA PRO A 25 14.53 -2.28 -1.04
C PRO A 25 13.66 -3.30 -0.30
N LEU A 26 13.90 -3.49 1.00
CA LEU A 26 13.13 -4.39 1.83
C LEU A 26 11.67 -3.95 1.99
N VAL A 27 11.40 -2.64 2.05
CA VAL A 27 10.03 -2.08 2.08
C VAL A 27 9.33 -2.35 0.75
N VAL A 28 10.02 -2.10 -0.37
CA VAL A 28 9.50 -2.37 -1.72
C VAL A 28 9.16 -3.85 -1.88
N MET A 29 10.12 -4.74 -1.56
CA MET A 29 9.94 -6.19 -1.69
C MET A 29 8.77 -6.68 -0.82
N SER A 30 8.65 -6.17 0.42
CA SER A 30 7.56 -6.51 1.33
C SER A 30 6.20 -6.09 0.77
N LEU A 31 6.09 -4.87 0.26
CA LEU A 31 4.86 -4.39 -0.38
C LEU A 31 4.50 -5.26 -1.59
N LEU A 32 5.44 -5.50 -2.48
CA LEU A 32 5.20 -6.29 -3.68
C LEU A 32 4.87 -7.74 -3.37
N PHE A 33 5.48 -8.31 -2.35
CA PHE A 33 5.18 -9.67 -1.90
C PHE A 33 3.71 -9.80 -1.43
N ILE A 34 3.17 -8.77 -0.77
CA ILE A 34 1.80 -8.75 -0.27
C ILE A 34 0.80 -8.44 -1.39
N GLU A 35 1.10 -7.47 -2.26
CA GLU A 35 0.12 -6.89 -3.18
C GLU A 35 0.28 -7.38 -4.63
N ASP A 36 1.48 -7.32 -5.20
CA ASP A 36 1.75 -7.68 -6.59
C ASP A 36 3.23 -7.96 -6.86
N ARG A 37 3.62 -9.22 -6.77
CA ARG A 37 5.02 -9.66 -6.96
C ARG A 37 5.58 -9.36 -8.34
N GLY A 38 4.73 -9.22 -9.35
CA GLY A 38 5.13 -9.00 -10.73
C GLY A 38 5.16 -7.53 -11.16
N LEU A 39 4.78 -6.60 -10.27
CA LEU A 39 4.63 -5.20 -10.65
C LEU A 39 5.92 -4.59 -11.22
N LEU A 40 7.06 -4.87 -10.62
CA LEU A 40 8.36 -4.30 -11.06
C LEU A 40 9.20 -5.27 -11.93
N ASP A 41 8.57 -6.31 -12.49
CA ASP A 41 9.25 -7.22 -13.41
C ASP A 41 9.78 -6.47 -14.66
N ALA A 42 11.10 -6.33 -14.75
CA ALA A 42 11.77 -5.61 -15.83
C ALA A 42 11.71 -6.38 -17.17
N SER A 43 11.46 -7.69 -17.15
CA SER A 43 11.29 -8.49 -18.38
C SER A 43 10.01 -8.14 -19.14
N ARG A 44 9.09 -7.40 -18.49
CA ARG A 44 7.83 -6.93 -19.05
C ARG A 44 7.79 -5.41 -19.18
N PRO A 45 8.57 -4.80 -20.09
CA PRO A 45 8.74 -3.35 -20.15
C PRO A 45 7.46 -2.58 -20.48
N HIS A 46 6.48 -3.24 -21.11
CA HIS A 46 5.19 -2.65 -21.52
C HIS A 46 4.01 -3.11 -20.66
N ALA A 47 4.24 -3.73 -19.50
CA ALA A 47 3.16 -4.22 -18.67
C ALA A 47 2.26 -3.07 -18.17
N ASN A 48 0.94 -3.31 -18.24
CA ASN A 48 -0.04 -2.39 -17.68
C ASN A 48 -0.28 -2.71 -16.21
N PRO A 49 0.14 -1.85 -15.26
CA PRO A 49 -0.05 -2.09 -13.82
C PRO A 49 -1.49 -1.93 -13.33
N ALA A 50 -2.36 -1.34 -14.16
CA ALA A 50 -3.76 -1.16 -13.82
C ALA A 50 -4.61 -2.42 -14.02
N VAL A 51 -4.10 -3.39 -14.79
CA VAL A 51 -4.82 -4.62 -15.14
C VAL A 51 -3.95 -5.83 -14.86
N ASP A 52 -4.28 -6.53 -13.80
CA ASP A 52 -3.75 -7.87 -13.55
C ASP A 52 -4.67 -8.89 -14.26
N TRP A 53 -4.32 -9.26 -15.48
CA TRP A 53 -5.12 -10.18 -16.32
C TRP A 53 -5.40 -11.52 -15.64
N PRO A 54 -4.45 -12.20 -14.99
CA PRO A 54 -4.71 -13.42 -14.23
C PRO A 54 -5.73 -13.23 -13.09
N ARG A 55 -5.63 -12.15 -12.34
CA ARG A 55 -6.60 -11.83 -11.26
C ARG A 55 -7.95 -11.41 -11.82
N PHE A 56 -7.95 -10.64 -12.92
CA PHE A 56 -9.18 -10.19 -13.56
C PHE A 56 -9.98 -11.37 -14.12
N THR A 57 -9.35 -12.30 -14.83
CA THR A 57 -10.02 -13.51 -15.35
C THR A 57 -10.54 -14.39 -14.21
N LYS A 58 -9.76 -14.56 -13.14
CA LYS A 58 -10.19 -15.31 -11.95
C LYS A 58 -11.39 -14.65 -11.24
N ALA A 59 -11.39 -13.32 -11.13
CA ALA A 59 -12.50 -12.57 -10.57
C ALA A 59 -13.76 -12.63 -11.46
N ALA A 60 -13.61 -12.59 -12.79
CA ALA A 60 -14.72 -12.73 -13.72
C ALA A 60 -15.34 -14.14 -13.65
N ILE A 61 -14.52 -15.19 -13.60
CA ILE A 61 -14.98 -16.57 -13.43
C ILE A 61 -15.71 -16.72 -12.08
N SER A 62 -15.13 -16.23 -10.99
CA SER A 62 -15.75 -16.26 -9.65
C SER A 62 -17.09 -15.52 -9.58
N GLN A 63 -17.25 -14.44 -10.33
CA GLN A 63 -18.54 -13.75 -10.45
C GLN A 63 -19.58 -14.56 -11.25
N LEU A 64 -19.14 -15.26 -12.29
CA LEU A 64 -19.99 -16.16 -13.04
C LEU A 64 -20.44 -17.36 -12.19
N GLU A 65 -19.52 -17.96 -11.45
CA GLU A 65 -19.78 -19.03 -10.49
C GLU A 65 -20.81 -18.62 -9.43
N LYS A 66 -20.68 -17.40 -8.87
CA LYS A 66 -21.68 -16.85 -7.94
C LYS A 66 -23.07 -16.71 -8.56
N ARG A 67 -23.15 -16.27 -9.82
CA ARG A 67 -24.43 -16.16 -10.55
C ARG A 67 -25.04 -17.53 -10.81
N LEU A 68 -24.22 -18.58 -10.88
CA LEU A 68 -24.64 -19.98 -11.06
C LEU A 68 -24.88 -20.70 -9.73
N GLY A 69 -24.80 -19.99 -8.58
CA GLY A 69 -25.03 -20.57 -7.25
C GLY A 69 -23.86 -21.40 -6.71
N LEU A 70 -22.68 -21.33 -7.31
CA LEU A 70 -21.48 -22.00 -6.86
C LEU A 70 -20.70 -21.10 -5.89
N SER A 71 -20.26 -21.64 -4.76
CA SER A 71 -19.52 -20.90 -3.73
C SER A 71 -18.09 -20.60 -4.18
N GLY A 72 -17.87 -19.39 -4.74
CA GLY A 72 -16.55 -18.89 -5.05
C GLY A 72 -16.14 -17.75 -4.12
N GLN A 73 -14.95 -17.77 -3.55
CA GLN A 73 -14.35 -16.63 -2.86
C GLN A 73 -13.97 -15.57 -3.92
N ALA A 74 -14.55 -14.38 -3.81
CA ALA A 74 -14.22 -13.29 -4.70
C ALA A 74 -12.76 -12.83 -4.45
N ALA A 75 -11.85 -13.17 -5.34
CA ALA A 75 -10.50 -12.61 -5.36
C ALA A 75 -10.60 -11.10 -5.66
N GLY A 76 -10.02 -10.26 -4.79
CA GLY A 76 -9.96 -8.82 -4.99
C GLY A 76 -9.15 -8.49 -6.25
N GLY A 77 -9.78 -7.91 -7.26
CA GLY A 77 -9.12 -7.56 -8.54
C GLY A 77 -8.54 -6.14 -8.57
N SER A 78 -8.28 -5.50 -7.42
CA SER A 78 -7.66 -4.17 -7.36
C SER A 78 -6.14 -4.31 -7.40
N THR A 79 -5.47 -3.54 -8.27
CA THR A 79 -4.02 -3.42 -8.34
C THR A 79 -3.56 -2.19 -7.54
N LEU A 80 -2.26 -2.08 -7.24
CA LEU A 80 -1.69 -0.87 -6.61
C LEU A 80 -2.01 0.40 -7.40
N ALA A 81 -1.95 0.32 -8.74
CA ALA A 81 -2.28 1.45 -9.62
C ALA A 81 -3.74 1.92 -9.44
N THR A 82 -4.68 0.98 -9.39
CA THR A 82 -6.10 1.32 -9.17
C THR A 82 -6.39 1.78 -7.75
N GLN A 83 -5.62 1.31 -6.77
CA GLN A 83 -5.71 1.79 -5.38
C GLN A 83 -5.24 3.24 -5.27
N VAL A 84 -4.12 3.60 -5.89
CA VAL A 84 -3.63 4.99 -5.93
C VAL A 84 -4.64 5.93 -6.60
N GLU A 85 -5.25 5.52 -7.72
CA GLU A 85 -6.30 6.32 -8.37
C GLU A 85 -7.54 6.47 -7.48
N LYS A 86 -7.92 5.42 -6.76
CA LYS A 86 -9.02 5.47 -5.80
C LYS A 86 -8.75 6.49 -4.69
N TYR A 87 -7.54 6.51 -4.11
CA TYR A 87 -7.20 7.46 -3.05
C TYR A 87 -7.21 8.91 -3.53
N ARG A 88 -6.94 9.15 -4.83
CA ARG A 88 -6.98 10.49 -5.43
C ARG A 88 -8.39 11.00 -5.71
N HIS A 89 -9.34 10.12 -6.00
CA HIS A 89 -10.63 10.49 -6.58
C HIS A 89 -11.87 10.08 -5.78
N SER A 90 -11.71 9.30 -4.73
CA SER A 90 -12.84 8.85 -3.90
C SER A 90 -12.67 9.33 -2.46
N PRO A 91 -13.30 10.47 -2.08
CA PRO A 91 -13.18 11.03 -0.72
C PRO A 91 -13.58 10.04 0.38
N GLU A 92 -14.54 9.14 0.10
CA GLU A 92 -15.04 8.17 1.06
C GLU A 92 -14.31 6.80 1.00
N GLY A 93 -13.33 6.64 0.10
CA GLY A 93 -12.52 5.42 0.01
C GLY A 93 -13.30 4.13 -0.34
N ARG A 94 -14.56 4.20 -0.74
CA ARG A 94 -15.40 3.05 -1.11
C ARG A 94 -15.80 3.12 -2.57
N THR A 95 -15.49 2.07 -3.32
CA THR A 95 -15.95 1.88 -4.70
C THR A 95 -17.14 0.93 -4.65
N GLY A 96 -18.34 1.47 -4.76
CA GLY A 96 -19.59 0.69 -4.70
C GLY A 96 -20.10 0.24 -6.07
N ASP A 97 -19.70 0.95 -7.15
CA ASP A 97 -20.22 0.75 -8.48
C ASP A 97 -19.18 0.07 -9.41
N PRO A 98 -19.56 -0.97 -10.15
CA PRO A 98 -18.72 -1.58 -11.19
C PRO A 98 -18.24 -0.57 -12.26
N GLN A 99 -19.04 0.42 -12.61
CA GLN A 99 -18.66 1.47 -13.58
C GLN A 99 -17.52 2.34 -13.04
N GLU A 100 -17.55 2.70 -11.77
CA GLU A 100 -16.47 3.46 -11.12
C GLU A 100 -15.17 2.67 -11.12
N LYS A 101 -15.21 1.36 -10.88
CA LYS A 101 -14.04 0.48 -10.96
C LYS A 101 -13.44 0.44 -12.36
N ILE A 102 -14.27 0.38 -13.39
CA ILE A 102 -13.81 0.43 -14.79
C ILE A 102 -13.17 1.80 -15.08
N ARG A 103 -13.78 2.90 -14.64
CA ARG A 103 -13.19 4.25 -14.78
C ARG A 103 -11.82 4.35 -14.11
N GLN A 104 -11.67 3.82 -12.90
CA GLN A 104 -10.38 3.79 -12.20
C GLN A 104 -9.35 2.97 -12.98
N MET A 105 -9.71 1.83 -13.53
CA MET A 105 -8.82 1.00 -14.36
C MET A 105 -8.40 1.74 -15.64
N ILE A 106 -9.33 2.40 -16.33
CA ILE A 106 -9.05 3.18 -17.54
C ILE A 106 -8.14 4.37 -17.18
N SER A 107 -8.47 5.13 -16.14
CA SER A 107 -7.67 6.27 -15.70
C SER A 107 -6.25 5.86 -15.34
N ALA A 108 -6.08 4.79 -14.56
CA ALA A 108 -4.77 4.25 -14.20
C ALA A 108 -3.99 3.77 -15.44
N SER A 109 -4.67 3.12 -16.41
CA SER A 109 -4.05 2.69 -17.67
C SER A 109 -3.57 3.87 -18.51
N VAL A 110 -4.43 4.88 -18.71
CA VAL A 110 -4.07 6.09 -19.48
C VAL A 110 -2.87 6.80 -18.85
N ARG A 111 -2.86 6.94 -17.52
CA ARG A 111 -1.72 7.54 -16.81
C ARG A 111 -0.44 6.73 -16.97
N THR A 112 -0.55 5.41 -16.98
CA THR A 112 0.59 4.52 -17.14
C THR A 112 1.35 4.78 -18.44
N TYR A 113 0.62 4.97 -19.54
CA TYR A 113 1.21 5.14 -20.88
C TYR A 113 1.37 6.60 -21.29
N ARG A 114 1.08 7.56 -20.43
CA ARG A 114 1.20 8.99 -20.75
C ARG A 114 2.61 9.41 -21.18
N GLU A 115 3.63 8.76 -20.64
CA GLU A 115 5.04 9.06 -20.91
C GLU A 115 5.68 8.10 -21.92
N GLY A 116 4.86 7.27 -22.56
CA GLY A 116 5.31 6.33 -23.58
C GLY A 116 5.02 4.86 -23.24
N PRO A 117 5.42 3.94 -24.10
CA PRO A 117 5.08 2.52 -23.97
C PRO A 117 5.87 1.81 -22.87
N GLN A 118 7.00 2.36 -22.43
CA GLN A 118 7.83 1.78 -21.38
C GLN A 118 7.32 2.17 -20.00
N THR A 119 6.81 1.21 -19.22
CA THR A 119 6.04 1.48 -18.00
C THR A 119 6.83 1.29 -16.71
N LEU A 120 8.09 0.86 -16.74
CA LEU A 120 8.83 0.55 -15.50
C LEU A 120 8.94 1.76 -14.57
N ALA A 121 9.34 2.92 -15.09
CA ALA A 121 9.43 4.15 -14.30
C ALA A 121 8.08 4.56 -13.71
N THR A 122 6.99 4.39 -14.47
CA THR A 122 5.63 4.65 -13.96
C THR A 122 5.23 3.65 -12.88
N ARG A 123 5.60 2.37 -13.01
CA ARG A 123 5.35 1.34 -11.99
C ARG A 123 6.12 1.63 -10.70
N GLN A 124 7.35 2.12 -10.78
CA GLN A 124 8.13 2.59 -9.64
C GLN A 124 7.45 3.79 -8.95
N ARG A 125 6.95 4.76 -9.74
CA ARG A 125 6.17 5.89 -9.18
C ARG A 125 4.90 5.43 -8.48
N ILE A 126 4.20 4.42 -9.01
CA ILE A 126 3.01 3.85 -8.36
C ILE A 126 3.34 3.29 -6.97
N VAL A 127 4.47 2.56 -6.83
CA VAL A 127 4.93 2.06 -5.53
C VAL A 127 5.18 3.22 -4.56
N ARG A 128 5.93 4.24 -5.00
CA ARG A 128 6.20 5.44 -4.20
C ARG A 128 4.92 6.16 -3.79
N ASP A 129 4.05 6.44 -4.75
CA ASP A 129 2.80 7.17 -4.51
C ASP A 129 1.87 6.38 -3.58
N TYR A 130 1.83 5.05 -3.70
CA TYR A 130 1.08 4.20 -2.79
C TYR A 130 1.60 4.32 -1.35
N LEU A 131 2.91 4.16 -1.13
CA LEU A 131 3.51 4.27 0.19
C LEU A 131 3.33 5.66 0.82
N ASN A 132 3.26 6.70 -0.01
CA ASN A 132 3.03 8.07 0.44
C ASN A 132 1.56 8.42 0.69
N SER A 133 0.61 7.64 0.17
CA SER A 133 -0.81 8.02 0.19
C SER A 133 -1.76 6.98 0.78
N VAL A 134 -1.26 5.79 1.15
CA VAL A 134 -2.09 4.73 1.72
C VAL A 134 -2.85 5.24 2.96
N PRO A 135 -4.19 5.09 3.01
CA PRO A 135 -4.97 5.55 4.14
C PRO A 135 -4.80 4.63 5.35
N LEU A 136 -4.50 5.20 6.51
CA LEU A 136 -4.18 4.50 7.75
C LEU A 136 -5.07 4.96 8.92
N SER A 137 -6.38 5.11 8.66
CA SER A 137 -7.37 5.54 9.64
C SER A 137 -7.19 7.00 10.08
N ALA A 138 -7.87 7.38 11.15
CA ALA A 138 -7.72 8.67 11.81
C ALA A 138 -7.12 8.48 13.21
N ALA A 139 -6.12 9.28 13.53
CA ALA A 139 -5.49 9.30 14.85
C ALA A 139 -6.06 10.43 15.71
N PRO A 140 -6.29 10.20 17.01
CA PRO A 140 -6.78 11.23 17.94
C PRO A 140 -5.90 12.48 17.90
N GLY A 141 -6.52 13.65 17.79
CA GLY A 141 -5.83 14.94 17.76
C GLY A 141 -5.06 15.26 16.46
N HIS A 142 -5.05 14.33 15.48
CA HIS A 142 -4.37 14.53 14.19
C HIS A 142 -5.34 14.55 13.00
N GLY A 143 -6.41 13.77 13.06
CA GLY A 143 -7.30 13.53 11.93
C GLY A 143 -6.85 12.34 11.07
N GLU A 144 -7.15 12.39 9.78
CA GLU A 144 -6.79 11.31 8.84
C GLU A 144 -5.28 11.16 8.70
N VAL A 145 -4.84 9.89 8.69
CA VAL A 145 -3.43 9.50 8.55
C VAL A 145 -3.23 8.90 7.17
N HIS A 146 -2.30 9.46 6.42
CA HIS A 146 -1.95 9.01 5.07
C HIS A 146 -0.46 8.73 4.95
N GLY A 147 -0.13 7.63 4.27
CA GLY A 147 1.25 7.25 4.01
C GLY A 147 1.97 6.60 5.19
N ILE A 148 3.03 5.86 4.83
CA ILE A 148 3.82 5.09 5.80
C ILE A 148 4.53 5.99 6.80
N ALA A 149 5.00 7.18 6.37
CA ALA A 149 5.76 8.08 7.24
C ALA A 149 4.92 8.58 8.44
N ASP A 150 3.73 9.14 8.17
CA ASP A 150 2.83 9.56 9.23
C ASP A 150 2.26 8.36 9.99
N GLY A 151 2.04 7.24 9.32
CA GLY A 151 1.65 5.98 9.96
C GLY A 151 2.66 5.52 11.01
N LEU A 152 3.95 5.50 10.69
CA LEU A 152 5.02 5.15 11.62
C LEU A 152 5.03 6.07 12.82
N ARG A 153 4.97 7.37 12.58
CA ARG A 153 5.00 8.39 13.65
C ARG A 153 3.80 8.29 14.58
N LEU A 154 2.59 8.21 14.03
CA LEU A 154 1.35 8.35 14.81
C LEU A 154 0.92 7.04 15.48
N TRP A 155 1.15 5.89 14.86
CA TRP A 155 0.72 4.60 15.39
C TRP A 155 1.77 3.89 16.20
N PHE A 156 3.07 4.17 15.93
CA PHE A 156 4.18 3.50 16.60
C PHE A 156 5.16 4.45 17.30
N GLY A 157 5.02 5.77 17.15
CA GLY A 157 5.98 6.75 17.68
C GLY A 157 7.37 6.63 17.03
N ALA A 158 7.47 6.00 15.86
CA ALA A 158 8.72 5.73 15.19
C ALA A 158 9.14 6.87 14.26
N ASP A 159 10.42 7.21 14.24
CA ASP A 159 10.98 8.18 13.30
C ASP A 159 11.15 7.57 11.92
N PHE A 160 10.59 8.21 10.90
CA PHE A 160 10.59 7.73 9.53
C PHE A 160 12.01 7.58 8.95
N ARG A 161 12.92 8.53 9.25
CA ARG A 161 14.29 8.48 8.73
C ARG A 161 15.07 7.36 9.37
N GLU A 162 14.88 7.17 10.68
CA GLU A 162 15.51 6.08 11.41
C GLU A 162 15.03 4.71 10.94
N VAL A 163 13.71 4.52 10.76
CA VAL A 163 13.16 3.28 10.19
C VAL A 163 13.77 2.99 8.81
N ASN A 164 13.87 3.99 7.94
CA ASN A 164 14.49 3.81 6.63
C ASN A 164 15.99 3.46 6.74
N ARG A 165 16.74 4.11 7.63
CA ARG A 165 18.14 3.77 7.90
C ARG A 165 18.31 2.31 8.36
N LEU A 166 17.47 1.88 9.30
CA LEU A 166 17.47 0.51 9.82
C LEU A 166 17.17 -0.55 8.75
N LEU A 167 16.33 -0.20 7.75
CA LEU A 167 15.94 -1.11 6.68
C LEU A 167 16.80 -1.00 5.42
N ASP A 168 17.73 -0.04 5.37
CA ASP A 168 18.66 0.11 4.25
C ASP A 168 19.74 -0.99 4.32
N PRO A 169 19.94 -1.78 3.26
CA PRO A 169 20.97 -2.80 3.23
C PRO A 169 22.39 -2.23 3.37
N ARG A 170 22.61 -0.96 3.02
CA ARG A 170 23.90 -0.28 3.17
C ARG A 170 24.30 -0.03 4.63
N SER A 171 23.33 -0.03 5.53
CA SER A 171 23.53 0.14 6.97
C SER A 171 23.50 -1.20 7.74
N ALA A 172 23.40 -2.34 7.06
CA ALA A 172 23.10 -3.63 7.67
C ALA A 172 24.15 -4.07 8.73
N ASP A 173 25.43 -3.78 8.50
CA ASP A 173 26.53 -4.17 9.41
C ASP A 173 26.62 -3.27 10.66
N GLU A 174 26.02 -2.09 10.62
CA GLU A 174 26.04 -1.08 11.69
C GLU A 174 24.77 -1.09 12.55
N VAL A 175 23.78 -1.93 12.20
CA VAL A 175 22.44 -1.89 12.77
C VAL A 175 22.19 -3.12 13.63
N ASP A 176 21.67 -2.88 14.84
CA ASP A 176 21.18 -3.96 15.70
C ASP A 176 20.04 -4.73 15.03
N ALA A 177 20.17 -6.05 14.99
CA ALA A 177 19.19 -6.94 14.34
C ALA A 177 17.78 -6.84 14.96
N GLN A 178 17.68 -6.57 16.27
CA GLN A 178 16.42 -6.40 16.96
C GLN A 178 15.73 -5.09 16.52
N ALA A 179 16.49 -3.99 16.45
CA ALA A 179 15.98 -2.71 15.98
C ALA A 179 15.49 -2.80 14.52
N ARG A 180 16.27 -3.46 13.66
CA ARG A 180 15.89 -3.74 12.26
C ARG A 180 14.62 -4.59 12.17
N GLY A 181 14.53 -5.64 12.98
CA GLY A 181 13.33 -6.49 13.05
C GLY A 181 12.10 -5.73 13.49
N LEU A 182 12.22 -4.84 14.49
CA LEU A 182 11.13 -3.98 14.94
C LEU A 182 10.70 -3.01 13.84
N ALA A 183 11.63 -2.35 13.17
CA ALA A 183 11.35 -1.43 12.07
C ALA A 183 10.58 -2.13 10.93
N LEU A 184 11.03 -3.32 10.53
CA LEU A 184 10.33 -4.13 9.52
C LEU A 184 8.92 -4.50 9.97
N ARG A 185 8.77 -4.94 11.24
CA ARG A 185 7.47 -5.30 11.81
C ARG A 185 6.49 -4.13 11.78
N GLN A 186 6.93 -2.91 12.11
CA GLN A 186 6.11 -1.71 12.08
C GLN A 186 5.66 -1.38 10.66
N VAL A 187 6.56 -1.40 9.69
CA VAL A 187 6.21 -1.18 8.27
C VAL A 187 5.21 -2.23 7.78
N LEU A 188 5.47 -3.51 8.03
CA LEU A 188 4.55 -4.60 7.64
C LEU A 188 3.18 -4.45 8.28
N SER A 189 3.12 -4.06 9.55
CA SER A 189 1.85 -3.82 10.24
C SER A 189 1.02 -2.75 9.52
N LEU A 190 1.64 -1.65 9.07
CA LEU A 190 0.95 -0.61 8.31
C LEU A 190 0.49 -1.11 6.92
N LEU A 191 1.33 -1.87 6.21
CA LEU A 191 0.98 -2.45 4.92
C LEU A 191 -0.20 -3.44 5.03
N ILE A 192 -0.31 -4.16 6.14
CA ILE A 192 -1.41 -5.08 6.42
C ILE A 192 -2.66 -4.30 6.86
N ALA A 193 -2.48 -3.28 7.71
CA ALA A 193 -3.57 -2.50 8.27
C ALA A 193 -4.43 -1.80 7.21
N GLN A 194 -3.87 -1.45 6.04
CA GLN A 194 -4.59 -0.80 4.95
C GLN A 194 -5.87 -1.54 4.50
N ARG A 195 -5.98 -2.83 4.76
CA ARG A 195 -7.17 -3.64 4.43
C ARG A 195 -8.40 -3.27 5.27
N ARG A 196 -8.18 -2.92 6.54
CA ARG A 196 -9.21 -2.52 7.52
C ARG A 196 -8.61 -1.54 8.53
N PRO A 197 -8.21 -0.32 8.09
CA PRO A 197 -7.34 0.53 8.90
C PRO A 197 -7.93 0.88 10.27
N SER A 198 -9.19 1.28 10.32
CA SER A 198 -9.86 1.64 11.58
C SER A 198 -9.98 0.47 12.57
N TYR A 199 -10.08 -0.74 12.06
CA TYR A 199 -10.11 -1.94 12.89
C TYR A 199 -8.71 -2.31 13.38
N TYR A 200 -7.76 -2.54 12.46
CA TYR A 200 -6.43 -3.04 12.80
C TYR A 200 -5.59 -2.04 13.60
N LEU A 201 -5.74 -0.75 13.37
CA LEU A 201 -5.05 0.29 14.13
C LEU A 201 -5.80 0.71 15.40
N GLY A 202 -7.00 0.17 15.62
CA GLY A 202 -7.84 0.35 16.80
C GLY A 202 -8.01 -0.94 17.60
N ALA A 203 -9.24 -1.44 17.64
CA ALA A 203 -9.62 -2.61 18.46
C ALA A 203 -8.98 -3.94 18.01
N GLY A 204 -8.58 -4.07 16.75
CA GLY A 204 -8.02 -5.31 16.17
C GLY A 204 -6.50 -5.41 16.20
N ARG A 205 -5.81 -4.69 17.09
CA ARG A 205 -4.33 -4.67 17.14
C ARG A 205 -3.70 -6.03 17.38
N GLU A 206 -4.29 -6.88 18.19
CA GLU A 206 -3.80 -8.24 18.45
C GLU A 206 -3.89 -9.12 17.20
N GLU A 207 -5.02 -9.03 16.49
CA GLU A 207 -5.18 -9.75 15.23
C GLU A 207 -4.19 -9.23 14.17
N MET A 208 -3.99 -7.92 14.08
CA MET A 208 -2.97 -7.33 13.21
C MET A 208 -1.56 -7.84 13.57
N ALA A 209 -1.21 -7.93 14.85
CA ALA A 209 0.09 -8.46 15.28
C ALA A 209 0.26 -9.92 14.83
N THR A 210 -0.75 -10.76 15.01
CA THR A 210 -0.75 -12.16 14.56
C THR A 210 -0.59 -12.27 13.04
N LEU A 211 -1.30 -11.44 12.29
CA LEU A 211 -1.18 -11.38 10.83
C LEU A 211 0.21 -10.90 10.41
N THR A 212 0.77 -9.90 11.09
CA THR A 212 2.12 -9.40 10.82
C THR A 212 3.17 -10.49 11.02
N ASP A 213 3.08 -11.26 12.12
CA ASP A 213 3.98 -12.39 12.37
C ASP A 213 3.86 -13.48 11.31
N SER A 214 2.66 -13.74 10.84
CA SER A 214 2.44 -14.68 9.74
C SER A 214 3.07 -14.20 8.44
N HIS A 215 3.00 -12.90 8.13
CA HIS A 215 3.63 -12.32 6.94
C HIS A 215 5.15 -12.30 7.05
N ILE A 216 5.72 -12.04 8.24
CA ILE A 216 7.16 -12.17 8.49
C ILE A 216 7.65 -13.58 8.14
N ARG A 217 6.96 -14.62 8.62
CA ARG A 217 7.29 -16.01 8.28
C ARG A 217 7.18 -16.29 6.78
N LEU A 218 6.16 -15.74 6.11
CA LEU A 218 6.01 -15.87 4.67
C LEU A 218 7.14 -15.18 3.89
N LEU A 219 7.59 -13.99 4.34
CA LEU A 219 8.73 -13.28 3.75
C LEU A 219 10.02 -14.09 3.92
N ALA A 220 10.24 -14.66 5.11
CA ALA A 220 11.39 -15.52 5.39
C ALA A 220 11.36 -16.77 4.50
N ASN A 221 10.24 -17.48 4.42
CA ASN A 221 10.07 -18.65 3.57
C ASN A 221 10.22 -18.31 2.07
N GLY A 222 9.91 -17.07 1.70
CA GLY A 222 10.07 -16.55 0.32
C GLY A 222 11.47 -16.02 0.02
N GLY A 223 12.42 -16.07 0.97
CA GLY A 223 13.77 -15.57 0.78
C GLY A 223 13.89 -14.05 0.64
N ILE A 224 12.93 -13.31 1.21
CA ILE A 224 12.95 -11.83 1.19
C ILE A 224 13.74 -11.30 2.39
N ILE A 225 13.70 -12.01 3.50
CA ILE A 225 14.43 -11.74 4.76
C ILE A 225 15.11 -12.99 5.25
#